data_2032447151d5d150d48ee021c4794b04
#
_entry.id   2032447151d5d150d48ee021c4794b04
#
_cell.length_a   1.000
_cell.length_b   1.000
_cell.length_c   1.000
_cell.angle_alpha   90.00
_cell.angle_beta   90.00
_cell.angle_gamma   90.00
#
_symmetry.space_group_name_H-M   'P 1'
#
loop_
_entity.id
_entity.type
_entity.pdbx_description
1 polymer ?
#
loop_
_entity_poly.entity_id
_entity_poly.type
_entity_poly.pdbx_seq_one_letter_code
_entity_poly.pdbx_strand_id
1 'polypeptide(L)'
;MNRQTTRISPADMDRQRDFCQKLHERFAARPSAPLAFVDTYGCQQNEADSERLRGYLSEMGYQFTQSEAEADLIVINTCAIREHAEMRVLGNVGALVHTKRAKPGQLICVCGCMAQEPHMAQKIKDSYRQVDLVFGPHALWRFPELLYRLVTRRGRIFDIADEPGSIAEGIPLVRQEGVKAWVSIMYGCNNFCTYCIVPYVRGRERSRKPEIILDEIRGLVAEGYKDITLLGQNVNSYGKDLDEPMDFADLLKAAAELPGDFLLRFMTSHPKDASQKLFDTMASSPKIAPCFHLPFQAGNDRILKAMNRVYDRAGYLDKVRRLRQAIPDVVITSDVIVGFPGETAEEFEDTMTLIDEVRFDALFTFIFSPREGTPAAKMDDPIPKAEKAAHFQRLVERQDQISEEKHAAYIGKTVRCLVDGKDDKGLTARTPGNRLVRLTGDEGLIGQFVDVKITGANKWSLSGEPA
;
A
#
# COMPACT_ATOMS: atom_id res chain seq x y z
N MET A 1 8.30 -28.05 -5.72
CA MET A 1 8.89 -27.43 -6.92
C MET A 1 9.38 -26.06 -6.50
N ASN A 2 10.69 -25.85 -6.43
CA ASN A 2 11.30 -24.53 -6.27
C ASN A 2 10.96 -23.73 -7.54
N ARG A 3 9.97 -22.85 -7.46
CA ARG A 3 9.70 -21.89 -8.54
C ARG A 3 10.66 -20.72 -8.32
N GLN A 4 11.76 -20.72 -9.05
CA GLN A 4 12.66 -19.57 -9.10
C GLN A 4 11.86 -18.32 -9.50
N THR A 5 12.11 -17.24 -8.79
CA THR A 5 11.53 -15.93 -9.10
C THR A 5 12.00 -15.47 -10.48
N THR A 6 11.05 -15.24 -11.39
CA THR A 6 11.38 -14.72 -12.72
C THR A 6 11.79 -13.26 -12.59
N ARG A 7 12.99 -12.93 -13.08
CA ARG A 7 13.51 -11.56 -13.17
C ARG A 7 13.52 -11.12 -14.62
N ILE A 8 13.09 -9.89 -14.87
CA ILE A 8 13.16 -9.30 -16.20
C ILE A 8 14.64 -9.08 -16.53
N SER A 9 15.02 -9.48 -17.73
CA SER A 9 16.43 -9.36 -18.16
C SER A 9 16.83 -7.91 -18.39
N PRO A 10 18.12 -7.54 -18.22
CA PRO A 10 18.62 -6.21 -18.59
C PRO A 10 18.28 -5.84 -20.03
N ALA A 11 18.38 -6.79 -20.97
CA ALA A 11 18.05 -6.58 -22.39
C ALA A 11 16.56 -6.22 -22.61
N ASP A 12 15.64 -6.81 -21.81
CA ASP A 12 14.23 -6.45 -21.88
C ASP A 12 13.99 -5.06 -21.31
N MET A 13 14.70 -4.68 -20.23
CA MET A 13 14.63 -3.33 -19.68
C MET A 13 15.21 -2.28 -20.64
N ASP A 14 16.32 -2.59 -21.32
CA ASP A 14 16.90 -1.71 -22.35
C ASP A 14 15.91 -1.50 -23.50
N ARG A 15 15.19 -2.56 -23.91
CA ARG A 15 14.11 -2.42 -24.88
C ARG A 15 13.01 -1.46 -24.43
N GLN A 16 12.66 -1.46 -23.14
CA GLN A 16 11.69 -0.50 -22.61
C GLN A 16 12.24 0.93 -22.67
N ARG A 17 13.51 1.15 -22.37
CA ARG A 17 14.16 2.47 -22.52
C ARG A 17 14.15 2.93 -23.99
N ASP A 18 14.38 2.04 -24.96
CA ASP A 18 14.26 2.35 -26.37
C ASP A 18 12.84 2.83 -26.73
N PHE A 19 11.79 2.23 -26.15
CA PHE A 19 10.42 2.70 -26.37
C PHE A 19 10.18 4.06 -25.71
N CYS A 20 10.73 4.33 -24.52
CA CYS A 20 10.68 5.65 -23.90
C CYS A 20 11.32 6.69 -24.83
N GLN A 21 12.52 6.43 -25.35
CA GLN A 21 13.21 7.34 -26.24
C GLN A 21 12.44 7.59 -27.54
N LYS A 22 11.91 6.55 -28.17
CA LYS A 22 11.08 6.70 -29.40
C LYS A 22 9.84 7.57 -29.16
N LEU A 23 9.21 7.47 -27.99
CA LEU A 23 8.09 8.31 -27.61
C LEU A 23 8.54 9.75 -27.33
N HIS A 24 9.68 9.92 -26.62
CA HIS A 24 10.27 11.21 -26.36
C HIS A 24 10.57 11.98 -27.66
N GLU A 25 11.27 11.35 -28.60
CA GLU A 25 11.57 11.94 -29.92
C GLU A 25 10.29 12.33 -30.67
N ARG A 26 9.27 11.46 -30.63
CA ARG A 26 7.97 11.73 -31.24
C ARG A 26 7.27 12.94 -30.62
N PHE A 27 7.35 13.08 -29.31
CA PHE A 27 6.71 14.19 -28.58
C PHE A 27 7.53 15.49 -28.64
N ALA A 28 8.83 15.40 -28.72
CA ALA A 28 9.71 16.57 -28.93
C ALA A 28 9.43 17.30 -30.27
N ALA A 29 8.85 16.60 -31.25
CA ALA A 29 8.42 17.21 -32.50
C ALA A 29 7.09 17.99 -32.41
N ARG A 30 6.43 17.99 -31.24
CA ARG A 30 5.17 18.74 -31.01
C ARG A 30 5.46 20.18 -30.59
N PRO A 31 4.51 21.10 -30.80
CA PRO A 31 4.63 22.49 -30.35
C PRO A 31 4.76 22.64 -28.81
N SER A 32 4.21 21.67 -28.07
CA SER A 32 4.28 21.61 -26.60
C SER A 32 4.41 20.17 -26.14
N ALA A 33 5.02 19.97 -24.96
CA ALA A 33 5.09 18.67 -24.31
C ALA A 33 3.67 18.16 -24.02
N PRO A 34 3.40 16.84 -24.18
CA PRO A 34 2.11 16.26 -23.83
C PRO A 34 1.92 16.27 -22.31
N LEU A 35 0.68 16.40 -21.86
CA LEU A 35 0.30 16.40 -20.46
C LEU A 35 -0.21 15.04 -20.02
N ALA A 36 0.25 14.55 -18.88
CA ALA A 36 -0.26 13.34 -18.23
C ALA A 36 -0.94 13.67 -16.91
N PHE A 37 -2.11 13.07 -16.68
CA PHE A 37 -2.80 13.03 -15.41
C PHE A 37 -2.71 11.60 -14.86
N VAL A 38 -2.20 11.43 -13.64
CA VAL A 38 -2.03 10.12 -13.00
C VAL A 38 -2.78 10.13 -11.68
N ASP A 39 -3.86 9.36 -11.59
CA ASP A 39 -4.66 9.20 -10.38
C ASP A 39 -4.52 7.78 -9.82
N THR A 40 -4.44 7.67 -8.50
CA THR A 40 -4.17 6.43 -7.79
C THR A 40 -5.28 6.11 -6.80
N TYR A 41 -5.87 4.94 -6.97
CA TYR A 41 -6.84 4.38 -6.03
C TYR A 41 -6.24 3.15 -5.35
N GLY A 42 -6.17 3.17 -4.02
CA GLY A 42 -5.80 1.94 -3.33
C GLY A 42 -4.85 2.08 -2.16
N CYS A 43 -3.85 1.23 -2.12
CA CYS A 43 -2.87 1.13 -1.04
C CYS A 43 -1.53 1.77 -1.43
N GLN A 44 -0.60 1.85 -0.46
CA GLN A 44 0.74 2.38 -0.69
C GLN A 44 1.51 1.66 -1.82
N GLN A 45 1.22 0.37 -2.05
CA GLN A 45 1.82 -0.34 -3.18
C GLN A 45 1.34 0.22 -4.53
N ASN A 46 0.07 0.67 -4.63
CA ASN A 46 -0.41 1.34 -5.83
C ASN A 46 0.25 2.72 -5.99
N GLU A 47 0.50 3.44 -4.90
CA GLU A 47 1.26 4.71 -4.96
C GLU A 47 2.68 4.48 -5.48
N ALA A 48 3.40 3.49 -4.94
CA ALA A 48 4.73 3.12 -5.43
C ALA A 48 4.72 2.66 -6.91
N ASP A 49 3.65 1.98 -7.36
CA ASP A 49 3.48 1.62 -8.76
C ASP A 49 3.22 2.87 -9.62
N SER A 50 2.47 3.86 -9.12
CA SER A 50 2.24 5.13 -9.82
C SER A 50 3.49 6.01 -9.90
N GLU A 51 4.37 5.98 -8.90
CA GLU A 51 5.69 6.65 -8.98
C GLU A 51 6.54 6.10 -10.15
N ARG A 52 6.48 4.78 -10.40
CA ARG A 52 7.13 4.14 -11.55
C ARG A 52 6.49 4.55 -12.87
N LEU A 53 5.16 4.61 -12.91
CA LEU A 53 4.44 5.08 -14.11
C LEU A 53 4.79 6.54 -14.43
N ARG A 54 4.85 7.41 -13.41
CA ARG A 54 5.32 8.81 -13.58
C ARG A 54 6.76 8.86 -14.05
N GLY A 55 7.64 8.00 -13.53
CA GLY A 55 9.02 7.89 -13.98
C GLY A 55 9.12 7.61 -15.48
N TYR A 56 8.44 6.59 -15.96
CA TYR A 56 8.36 6.30 -17.39
C TYR A 56 7.79 7.46 -18.21
N LEU A 57 6.69 8.06 -17.74
CA LEU A 57 6.07 9.19 -18.43
C LEU A 57 7.02 10.40 -18.54
N SER A 58 7.78 10.69 -17.48
CA SER A 58 8.79 11.71 -17.48
C SER A 58 9.89 11.44 -18.52
N GLU A 59 10.42 10.21 -18.58
CA GLU A 59 11.41 9.82 -19.60
C GLU A 59 10.85 9.92 -21.03
N MET A 60 9.56 9.66 -21.22
CA MET A 60 8.89 9.84 -22.51
C MET A 60 8.63 11.31 -22.89
N GLY A 61 8.90 12.27 -21.98
CA GLY A 61 8.73 13.71 -22.23
C GLY A 61 7.35 14.25 -21.87
N TYR A 62 6.53 13.52 -21.09
CA TYR A 62 5.30 14.08 -20.53
C TYR A 62 5.58 15.06 -19.39
N GLN A 63 4.80 16.12 -19.33
CA GLN A 63 4.62 16.95 -18.15
C GLN A 63 3.35 16.52 -17.41
N PHE A 64 3.24 16.86 -16.12
CA PHE A 64 2.11 16.46 -15.30
C PHE A 64 1.12 17.60 -15.09
N THR A 65 -0.16 17.26 -15.08
CA THR A 65 -1.27 18.19 -14.77
C THR A 65 -2.17 17.59 -13.69
N GLN A 66 -2.90 18.46 -12.99
CA GLN A 66 -3.96 18.08 -12.05
C GLN A 66 -5.35 18.09 -12.70
N SER A 67 -5.43 18.40 -14.00
CA SER A 67 -6.67 18.53 -14.74
C SER A 67 -6.84 17.39 -15.74
N GLU A 68 -7.84 16.54 -15.55
CA GLU A 68 -8.22 15.48 -16.52
C GLU A 68 -8.56 16.06 -17.91
N ALA A 69 -9.17 17.26 -17.94
CA ALA A 69 -9.57 17.90 -19.18
C ALA A 69 -8.38 18.36 -20.03
N GLU A 70 -7.27 18.76 -19.39
CA GLU A 70 -6.06 19.21 -20.08
C GLU A 70 -5.15 18.05 -20.51
N ALA A 71 -5.25 16.92 -19.85
CA ALA A 71 -4.39 15.77 -20.07
C ALA A 71 -4.50 15.22 -21.50
N ASP A 72 -3.37 14.87 -22.11
CA ASP A 72 -3.28 14.07 -23.33
C ASP A 72 -3.35 12.58 -23.02
N LEU A 73 -2.86 12.19 -21.83
CA LEU A 73 -2.93 10.84 -21.30
C LEU A 73 -3.45 10.88 -19.86
N ILE A 74 -4.50 10.10 -19.59
CA ILE A 74 -5.01 9.84 -18.25
C ILE A 74 -4.62 8.41 -17.88
N VAL A 75 -3.97 8.23 -16.71
CA VAL A 75 -3.63 6.94 -16.15
C VAL A 75 -4.34 6.78 -14.81
N ILE A 76 -5.24 5.81 -14.73
CA ILE A 76 -5.97 5.45 -13.51
C ILE A 76 -5.39 4.14 -12.97
N ASN A 77 -4.64 4.23 -11.86
CA ASN A 77 -4.10 3.06 -11.18
C ASN A 77 -5.08 2.57 -10.10
N THR A 78 -5.47 1.31 -10.16
CA THR A 78 -6.66 0.79 -9.50
C THR A 78 -6.36 -0.32 -8.48
N CYS A 79 -7.22 -0.44 -7.46
CA CYS A 79 -7.13 -1.42 -6.39
C CYS A 79 -8.27 -2.44 -6.48
N ALA A 80 -8.00 -3.69 -6.09
CA ALA A 80 -8.97 -4.79 -6.02
C ALA A 80 -9.39 -5.14 -4.58
N ILE A 81 -8.92 -4.39 -3.56
CA ILE A 81 -9.12 -4.80 -2.17
C ILE A 81 -10.46 -4.28 -1.59
N ARG A 82 -10.98 -3.15 -2.08
CA ARG A 82 -12.17 -2.50 -1.54
C ARG A 82 -13.23 -2.30 -2.61
N GLU A 83 -14.42 -2.88 -2.44
CA GLU A 83 -15.55 -2.75 -3.36
C GLU A 83 -15.94 -1.29 -3.63
N HIS A 84 -16.02 -0.47 -2.58
CA HIS A 84 -16.29 0.97 -2.75
C HIS A 84 -15.24 1.68 -3.60
N ALA A 85 -13.97 1.27 -3.54
CA ALA A 85 -12.93 1.82 -4.39
C ALA A 85 -13.14 1.42 -5.85
N GLU A 86 -13.53 0.17 -6.13
CA GLU A 86 -13.83 -0.30 -7.47
C GLU A 86 -15.02 0.46 -8.09
N MET A 87 -16.12 0.60 -7.33
CA MET A 87 -17.31 1.33 -7.81
C MET A 87 -16.98 2.80 -8.07
N ARG A 88 -16.20 3.43 -7.20
CA ARG A 88 -15.75 4.81 -7.39
C ARG A 88 -14.88 4.96 -8.64
N VAL A 89 -13.93 4.05 -8.84
CA VAL A 89 -13.08 4.04 -10.04
C VAL A 89 -13.92 3.89 -11.29
N LEU A 90 -14.84 2.93 -11.33
CA LEU A 90 -15.72 2.74 -12.49
C LEU A 90 -16.59 3.95 -12.78
N GLY A 91 -17.08 4.63 -11.73
CA GLY A 91 -17.81 5.89 -11.87
C GLY A 91 -16.94 6.98 -12.51
N ASN A 92 -15.73 7.18 -11.99
CA ASN A 92 -14.79 8.17 -12.53
C ASN A 92 -14.37 7.84 -13.96
N VAL A 93 -14.01 6.58 -14.25
CA VAL A 93 -13.70 6.12 -15.61
C VAL A 93 -14.88 6.37 -16.56
N GLY A 94 -16.12 6.15 -16.07
CA GLY A 94 -17.34 6.46 -16.84
C GLY A 94 -17.45 7.92 -17.20
N ALA A 95 -17.15 8.83 -16.26
CA ALA A 95 -17.19 10.28 -16.47
C ALA A 95 -16.15 10.77 -17.50
N LEU A 96 -15.02 10.08 -17.65
CA LEU A 96 -13.98 10.44 -18.64
C LEU A 96 -14.46 10.37 -20.11
N VAL A 97 -15.63 9.82 -20.39
CA VAL A 97 -16.24 9.93 -21.71
C VAL A 97 -16.46 11.39 -22.13
N HIS A 98 -16.71 12.27 -21.19
CA HIS A 98 -16.93 13.69 -21.45
C HIS A 98 -15.63 14.41 -21.83
N THR A 99 -14.54 14.16 -21.10
CA THR A 99 -13.23 14.75 -21.40
C THR A 99 -12.69 14.23 -22.74
N LYS A 100 -12.86 12.94 -23.02
CA LYS A 100 -12.47 12.36 -24.31
C LYS A 100 -13.29 12.87 -25.48
N ARG A 101 -14.57 13.20 -25.30
CA ARG A 101 -15.38 13.85 -26.36
C ARG A 101 -14.90 15.27 -26.65
N ALA A 102 -14.52 16.02 -25.59
CA ALA A 102 -13.97 17.36 -25.72
C ALA A 102 -12.55 17.35 -26.35
N LYS A 103 -11.76 16.30 -26.08
CA LYS A 103 -10.39 16.11 -26.58
C LYS A 103 -10.24 14.71 -27.22
N PRO A 104 -10.68 14.51 -28.48
CA PRO A 104 -10.73 13.17 -29.12
C PRO A 104 -9.39 12.44 -29.20
N GLY A 105 -8.26 13.17 -29.17
CA GLY A 105 -6.91 12.62 -29.12
C GLY A 105 -6.44 12.16 -27.73
N GLN A 106 -7.21 12.42 -26.68
CA GLN A 106 -6.90 12.01 -25.31
C GLN A 106 -6.86 10.48 -25.20
N LEU A 107 -5.84 9.94 -24.53
CA LEU A 107 -5.71 8.53 -24.25
C LEU A 107 -6.10 8.27 -22.79
N ILE A 108 -6.85 7.18 -22.55
CA ILE A 108 -7.27 6.76 -21.22
C ILE A 108 -6.74 5.35 -20.97
N CYS A 109 -5.95 5.25 -19.89
CA CYS A 109 -5.31 4.02 -19.44
C CYS A 109 -5.85 3.64 -18.05
N VAL A 110 -6.26 2.38 -17.89
CA VAL A 110 -6.65 1.80 -16.60
C VAL A 110 -5.69 0.67 -16.26
N CYS A 111 -5.05 0.75 -15.10
CA CYS A 111 -4.08 -0.26 -14.69
C CYS A 111 -4.22 -0.64 -13.21
N GLY A 112 -3.36 -1.52 -12.72
CA GLY A 112 -3.32 -1.95 -11.33
C GLY A 112 -4.10 -3.23 -11.04
N CYS A 113 -4.37 -3.47 -9.75
CA CYS A 113 -4.91 -4.76 -9.28
C CYS A 113 -6.30 -5.06 -9.85
N MET A 114 -7.22 -4.08 -9.87
CA MET A 114 -8.57 -4.28 -10.43
C MET A 114 -8.52 -4.60 -11.93
N ALA A 115 -7.60 -3.97 -12.67
CA ALA A 115 -7.42 -4.22 -14.10
C ALA A 115 -6.94 -5.66 -14.40
N GLN A 116 -6.28 -6.33 -13.42
CA GLN A 116 -5.82 -7.71 -13.53
C GLN A 116 -6.95 -8.73 -13.38
N GLU A 117 -8.08 -8.36 -12.81
CA GLU A 117 -9.22 -9.26 -12.64
C GLU A 117 -9.93 -9.49 -13.99
N PRO A 118 -10.05 -10.75 -14.48
CA PRO A 118 -10.58 -11.00 -15.81
C PRO A 118 -11.99 -10.46 -16.04
N HIS A 119 -12.88 -10.58 -15.03
CA HIS A 119 -14.25 -10.08 -15.13
C HIS A 119 -14.29 -8.54 -15.19
N MET A 120 -13.40 -7.84 -14.46
CA MET A 120 -13.33 -6.39 -14.50
C MET A 120 -12.74 -5.87 -15.81
N ALA A 121 -11.70 -6.52 -16.31
CA ALA A 121 -11.14 -6.21 -17.62
C ALA A 121 -12.17 -6.41 -18.73
N GLN A 122 -12.96 -7.49 -18.69
CA GLN A 122 -14.05 -7.74 -19.64
C GLN A 122 -15.14 -6.67 -19.50
N LYS A 123 -15.56 -6.31 -18.30
CA LYS A 123 -16.51 -5.22 -18.04
C LYS A 123 -16.02 -3.89 -18.61
N ILE A 124 -14.72 -3.55 -18.43
CA ILE A 124 -14.14 -2.34 -19.02
C ILE A 124 -14.17 -2.42 -20.55
N LYS A 125 -13.84 -3.57 -21.09
CA LYS A 125 -13.84 -3.80 -22.55
C LYS A 125 -15.21 -3.56 -23.17
N ASP A 126 -16.27 -4.03 -22.54
CA ASP A 126 -17.63 -4.02 -23.08
C ASP A 126 -18.35 -2.69 -22.85
N SER A 127 -18.16 -2.10 -21.64
CA SER A 127 -18.97 -0.97 -21.19
C SER A 127 -18.25 0.38 -21.22
N TYR A 128 -16.92 0.41 -21.24
CA TYR A 128 -16.12 1.64 -21.18
C TYR A 128 -15.28 1.85 -22.44
N ARG A 129 -15.95 2.12 -23.55
CA ARG A 129 -15.33 2.20 -24.89
C ARG A 129 -14.31 3.34 -25.02
N GLN A 130 -14.35 4.34 -24.15
CA GLN A 130 -13.38 5.45 -24.08
C GLN A 130 -12.01 5.02 -23.55
N VAL A 131 -11.89 3.88 -22.85
CA VAL A 131 -10.62 3.36 -22.33
C VAL A 131 -9.83 2.73 -23.48
N ASP A 132 -8.58 3.15 -23.66
CA ASP A 132 -7.71 2.74 -24.77
C ASP A 132 -6.72 1.64 -24.36
N LEU A 133 -6.25 1.66 -23.12
CA LEU A 133 -5.26 0.71 -22.60
C LEU A 133 -5.71 0.17 -21.24
N VAL A 134 -5.67 -1.15 -21.08
CA VAL A 134 -5.89 -1.83 -19.80
C VAL A 134 -4.75 -2.80 -19.57
N PHE A 135 -4.09 -2.72 -18.41
CA PHE A 135 -3.03 -3.67 -18.05
C PHE A 135 -2.94 -3.92 -16.54
N GLY A 136 -2.53 -5.12 -16.18
CA GLY A 136 -2.33 -5.53 -14.79
C GLY A 136 -0.96 -5.14 -14.22
N PRO A 137 -0.75 -5.38 -12.89
CA PRO A 137 0.53 -5.05 -12.23
C PRO A 137 1.72 -5.81 -12.82
N HIS A 138 1.50 -6.98 -13.41
CA HIS A 138 2.56 -7.78 -14.03
C HIS A 138 3.12 -7.17 -15.32
N ALA A 139 2.33 -6.35 -16.00
CA ALA A 139 2.72 -5.68 -17.23
C ALA A 139 3.25 -4.24 -17.03
N LEU A 140 3.33 -3.74 -15.79
CA LEU A 140 3.78 -2.38 -15.49
C LEU A 140 5.15 -2.07 -16.11
N TRP A 141 6.10 -3.00 -16.03
CA TRP A 141 7.43 -2.84 -16.61
C TRP A 141 7.43 -2.69 -18.14
N ARG A 142 6.36 -3.16 -18.81
CA ARG A 142 6.16 -3.05 -20.26
C ARG A 142 5.33 -1.83 -20.66
N PHE A 143 4.98 -0.97 -19.74
CA PHE A 143 4.17 0.21 -20.02
C PHE A 143 4.71 1.07 -21.19
N PRO A 144 6.05 1.29 -21.35
CA PRO A 144 6.59 1.98 -22.52
C PRO A 144 6.22 1.33 -23.85
N GLU A 145 6.38 0.01 -23.98
CA GLU A 145 5.99 -0.74 -25.18
C GLU A 145 4.49 -0.63 -25.46
N LEU A 146 3.67 -0.79 -24.41
CA LEU A 146 2.21 -0.74 -24.53
C LEU A 146 1.75 0.65 -25.00
N LEU A 147 2.29 1.70 -24.42
CA LEU A 147 1.98 3.08 -24.82
C LEU A 147 2.49 3.38 -26.22
N TYR A 148 3.70 2.94 -26.60
CA TYR A 148 4.23 3.10 -27.94
C TYR A 148 3.31 2.44 -28.98
N ARG A 149 2.86 1.21 -28.72
CA ARG A 149 1.92 0.50 -29.59
C ARG A 149 0.59 1.24 -29.69
N LEU A 150 0.08 1.78 -28.59
CA LEU A 150 -1.17 2.55 -28.57
C LEU A 150 -1.07 3.84 -29.40
N VAL A 151 0.05 4.57 -29.28
CA VAL A 151 0.29 5.84 -29.97
C VAL A 151 0.55 5.63 -31.47
N THR A 152 1.15 4.49 -31.86
CA THR A 152 1.53 4.20 -33.27
C THR A 152 0.52 3.38 -34.03
N ARG A 153 -0.30 2.58 -33.33
CA ARG A 153 -1.31 1.71 -33.92
C ARG A 153 -2.69 2.12 -33.43
N ARG A 154 -3.68 2.11 -34.33
CA ARG A 154 -5.07 2.33 -33.91
C ARG A 154 -5.61 1.06 -33.23
N GLY A 155 -6.36 1.22 -32.15
CA GLY A 155 -7.05 0.13 -31.47
C GLY A 155 -6.83 0.15 -29.97
N ARG A 156 -7.70 -0.54 -29.25
CA ARG A 156 -7.62 -0.70 -27.79
C ARG A 156 -6.69 -1.87 -27.45
N ILE A 157 -5.93 -1.74 -26.36
CA ILE A 157 -4.98 -2.77 -25.88
C ILE A 157 -5.42 -3.25 -24.50
N PHE A 158 -5.49 -4.58 -24.33
CA PHE A 158 -5.76 -5.24 -23.06
C PHE A 158 -4.63 -6.24 -22.79
N ASP A 159 -3.79 -5.96 -21.79
CA ASP A 159 -2.64 -6.78 -21.41
C ASP A 159 -2.81 -7.25 -19.96
N ILE A 160 -3.58 -8.32 -19.80
CA ILE A 160 -3.95 -8.93 -18.53
C ILE A 160 -3.56 -10.41 -18.48
N ALA A 161 -2.42 -10.77 -19.07
CA ALA A 161 -1.95 -12.14 -19.11
C ALA A 161 -1.81 -12.72 -17.69
N ASP A 162 -2.24 -13.97 -17.54
CA ASP A 162 -2.06 -14.76 -16.31
C ASP A 162 -0.61 -15.25 -16.22
N GLU A 163 0.28 -14.32 -15.90
CA GLU A 163 1.70 -14.61 -15.69
C GLU A 163 1.99 -14.76 -14.19
N PRO A 164 2.91 -15.63 -13.79
CA PRO A 164 3.26 -15.85 -12.37
C PRO A 164 3.84 -14.60 -11.70
N GLY A 165 4.07 -13.55 -12.48
CA GLY A 165 4.69 -12.29 -12.10
C GLY A 165 6.22 -12.36 -12.12
N SER A 166 6.82 -11.22 -12.36
CA SER A 166 8.27 -11.05 -12.45
C SER A 166 8.73 -9.86 -11.62
N ILE A 167 10.02 -9.73 -11.40
CA ILE A 167 10.66 -8.56 -10.83
C ILE A 167 11.38 -7.81 -11.94
N ALA A 168 11.05 -6.55 -12.13
CA ALA A 168 11.76 -5.61 -12.97
C ALA A 168 12.50 -4.60 -12.11
N GLU A 169 13.79 -4.51 -12.26
CA GLU A 169 14.64 -3.52 -11.59
C GLU A 169 15.03 -2.40 -12.55
N GLY A 170 15.42 -1.24 -12.00
CA GLY A 170 15.84 -0.10 -12.80
C GLY A 170 14.71 0.63 -13.54
N ILE A 171 13.46 0.45 -13.09
CA ILE A 171 12.35 1.28 -13.55
C ILE A 171 12.54 2.69 -13.01
N PRO A 172 12.47 3.75 -13.85
CA PRO A 172 12.59 5.12 -13.39
C PRO A 172 11.46 5.46 -12.39
N LEU A 173 11.78 6.34 -11.46
CA LEU A 173 10.86 6.76 -10.41
C LEU A 173 10.73 8.28 -10.40
N VAL A 174 9.49 8.77 -10.36
CA VAL A 174 9.20 10.17 -10.03
C VAL A 174 8.30 10.17 -8.82
N ARG A 175 8.87 10.54 -7.69
CA ARG A 175 8.17 10.64 -6.41
C ARG A 175 7.46 11.98 -6.29
N GLN A 176 6.40 12.00 -5.52
CA GLN A 176 5.79 13.27 -5.13
C GLN A 176 6.69 13.99 -4.14
N GLU A 177 6.63 15.32 -4.15
CA GLU A 177 7.35 16.14 -3.18
C GLU A 177 6.95 15.77 -1.75
N GLY A 178 7.95 15.75 -0.86
CA GLY A 178 7.70 15.44 0.55
C GLY A 178 8.88 14.75 1.23
N VAL A 179 8.67 14.37 2.47
CA VAL A 179 9.68 13.76 3.35
C VAL A 179 9.54 12.23 3.43
N LYS A 180 8.53 11.66 2.78
CA LYS A 180 8.18 10.24 2.82
C LYS A 180 8.50 9.55 1.51
N ALA A 181 9.00 8.32 1.59
CA ALA A 181 9.24 7.48 0.43
C ALA A 181 8.74 6.03 0.65
N TRP A 182 8.30 5.43 -0.43
CA TRP A 182 7.87 4.04 -0.48
C TRP A 182 8.95 3.20 -1.17
N VAL A 183 9.38 2.12 -0.53
CA VAL A 183 10.32 1.16 -1.12
C VAL A 183 9.68 -0.21 -1.16
N SER A 184 9.29 -0.66 -2.34
CA SER A 184 8.80 -2.03 -2.52
C SER A 184 9.97 -3.00 -2.35
N ILE A 185 9.90 -3.91 -1.38
CA ILE A 185 10.93 -4.90 -1.12
C ILE A 185 10.58 -6.27 -1.69
N MET A 186 9.29 -6.51 -1.89
CA MET A 186 8.77 -7.77 -2.44
C MET A 186 7.39 -7.57 -3.08
N TYR A 187 6.97 -8.52 -3.89
CA TYR A 187 5.67 -8.54 -4.55
C TYR A 187 4.98 -9.88 -4.36
N GLY A 188 3.63 -9.88 -4.38
CA GLY A 188 2.81 -11.07 -4.26
C GLY A 188 2.69 -11.63 -2.85
N CYS A 189 1.86 -12.66 -2.68
CA CYS A 189 1.60 -13.27 -1.38
C CYS A 189 1.28 -14.76 -1.53
N ASN A 190 1.85 -15.60 -0.66
CA ASN A 190 1.62 -17.06 -0.64
C ASN A 190 0.63 -17.50 0.44
N ASN A 191 -0.01 -16.58 1.17
CA ASN A 191 -0.88 -16.95 2.29
C ASN A 191 -2.23 -17.52 1.83
N PHE A 192 -2.76 -17.11 0.68
CA PHE A 192 -4.05 -17.57 0.15
C PHE A 192 -5.17 -17.56 1.18
N CYS A 193 -5.24 -16.49 1.99
CA CYS A 193 -6.40 -16.26 2.85
C CYS A 193 -7.66 -16.30 2.00
N THR A 194 -8.71 -16.99 2.47
CA THR A 194 -9.88 -17.35 1.64
C THR A 194 -10.64 -16.15 1.07
N TYR A 195 -10.54 -15.00 1.72
CA TYR A 195 -11.19 -13.73 1.32
C TYR A 195 -10.31 -12.84 0.42
N CYS A 196 -9.02 -13.19 0.24
CA CYS A 196 -8.04 -12.26 -0.30
C CYS A 196 -7.77 -12.49 -1.79
N ILE A 197 -7.97 -11.45 -2.58
CA ILE A 197 -7.72 -11.46 -4.04
C ILE A 197 -6.23 -11.29 -4.40
N VAL A 198 -5.39 -10.82 -3.48
CA VAL A 198 -3.98 -10.45 -3.74
C VAL A 198 -3.17 -11.54 -4.43
N PRO A 199 -3.20 -12.82 -4.01
CA PRO A 199 -2.45 -13.89 -4.70
C PRO A 199 -2.83 -14.06 -6.17
N TYR A 200 -4.04 -13.70 -6.54
CA TYR A 200 -4.60 -13.87 -7.89
C TYR A 200 -4.27 -12.69 -8.80
N VAL A 201 -4.12 -11.48 -8.23
CA VAL A 201 -3.86 -10.26 -9.02
C VAL A 201 -2.40 -9.81 -8.96
N ARG A 202 -1.65 -10.14 -7.88
CA ARG A 202 -0.22 -9.82 -7.75
C ARG A 202 0.69 -11.04 -7.79
N GLY A 203 0.13 -12.24 -7.86
CA GLY A 203 0.87 -13.49 -7.99
C GLY A 203 1.55 -13.96 -6.69
N ARG A 204 2.51 -14.86 -6.85
CA ARG A 204 3.28 -15.44 -5.74
C ARG A 204 4.31 -14.46 -5.17
N GLU A 205 4.76 -14.73 -3.94
CA GLU A 205 5.84 -13.99 -3.28
C GLU A 205 7.12 -13.99 -4.13
N ARG A 206 7.70 -12.81 -4.27
CA ARG A 206 8.95 -12.56 -5.00
C ARG A 206 9.69 -11.43 -4.30
N SER A 207 10.89 -11.72 -3.80
CA SER A 207 11.74 -10.77 -3.08
C SER A 207 12.73 -10.07 -4.02
N ARG A 208 12.87 -8.76 -3.88
CA ARG A 208 13.94 -8.00 -4.54
C ARG A 208 15.27 -8.30 -3.88
N LYS A 209 16.37 -8.10 -4.59
CA LYS A 209 17.70 -8.28 -4.05
C LYS A 209 18.01 -7.28 -2.95
N PRO A 210 18.61 -7.69 -1.82
CA PRO A 210 18.92 -6.81 -0.70
C PRO A 210 19.77 -5.60 -1.10
N GLU A 211 20.80 -5.82 -1.93
CA GLU A 211 21.73 -4.76 -2.34
C GLU A 211 20.98 -3.63 -3.07
N ILE A 212 20.05 -3.99 -3.96
CA ILE A 212 19.27 -3.01 -4.73
C ILE A 212 18.35 -2.21 -3.80
N ILE A 213 17.74 -2.88 -2.80
CA ILE A 213 16.89 -2.22 -1.80
C ILE A 213 17.72 -1.24 -0.95
N LEU A 214 18.88 -1.70 -0.47
CA LEU A 214 19.76 -0.87 0.37
C LEU A 214 20.35 0.33 -0.41
N ASP A 215 20.67 0.15 -1.68
CA ASP A 215 21.10 1.23 -2.56
C ASP A 215 19.99 2.25 -2.79
N GLU A 216 18.76 1.79 -3.00
CA GLU A 216 17.59 2.68 -3.13
C GLU A 216 17.36 3.48 -1.85
N ILE A 217 17.42 2.84 -0.67
CA ILE A 217 17.27 3.53 0.62
C ILE A 217 18.40 4.55 0.82
N ARG A 218 19.65 4.19 0.47
CA ARG A 218 20.81 5.10 0.57
C ARG A 218 20.63 6.35 -0.30
N GLY A 219 20.13 6.17 -1.53
CA GLY A 219 19.80 7.26 -2.43
C GLY A 219 18.73 8.19 -1.83
N LEU A 220 17.64 7.62 -1.30
CA LEU A 220 16.58 8.39 -0.66
C LEU A 220 17.05 9.21 0.52
N VAL A 221 17.88 8.64 1.39
CA VAL A 221 18.45 9.36 2.53
C VAL A 221 19.34 10.50 2.07
N ALA A 222 20.14 10.31 1.01
CA ALA A 222 20.98 11.34 0.42
C ALA A 222 20.16 12.47 -0.23
N GLU A 223 18.99 12.16 -0.79
CA GLU A 223 18.01 13.11 -1.34
C GLU A 223 17.22 13.85 -0.25
N GLY A 224 17.37 13.48 1.04
CA GLY A 224 16.74 14.16 2.16
C GLY A 224 15.43 13.55 2.66
N TYR A 225 15.01 12.38 2.15
CA TYR A 225 13.85 11.67 2.68
C TYR A 225 14.09 11.23 4.13
N LYS A 226 13.07 11.37 4.99
CA LYS A 226 13.16 11.16 6.43
C LYS A 226 12.25 10.02 6.96
N ASP A 227 11.24 9.63 6.21
CA ASP A 227 10.31 8.56 6.58
C ASP A 227 10.20 7.55 5.43
N ILE A 228 10.92 6.44 5.54
CA ILE A 228 11.04 5.42 4.49
C ILE A 228 10.23 4.20 4.91
N THR A 229 9.22 3.86 4.13
CA THR A 229 8.35 2.72 4.40
C THR A 229 8.64 1.57 3.44
N LEU A 230 9.01 0.42 3.99
CA LEU A 230 9.22 -0.82 3.24
C LEU A 230 7.87 -1.47 2.95
N LEU A 231 7.60 -1.76 1.67
CA LEU A 231 6.33 -2.27 1.19
C LEU A 231 6.44 -3.69 0.64
N GLY A 232 5.38 -4.44 0.85
CA GLY A 232 5.11 -5.75 0.27
C GLY A 232 3.69 -6.17 0.59
N GLN A 233 3.28 -7.35 0.16
CA GLN A 233 1.98 -7.92 0.53
C GLN A 233 2.05 -8.78 1.79
N ASN A 234 3.27 -9.15 2.21
CA ASN A 234 3.62 -9.76 3.50
C ASN A 234 5.12 -9.58 3.72
N VAL A 235 5.55 -8.41 4.18
CA VAL A 235 6.99 -8.07 4.30
C VAL A 235 7.75 -9.04 5.19
N ASN A 236 7.08 -9.64 6.19
CA ASN A 236 7.71 -10.58 7.12
C ASN A 236 8.14 -11.90 6.46
N SER A 237 7.64 -12.20 5.25
CA SER A 237 8.06 -13.37 4.47
C SER A 237 9.20 -13.08 3.50
N TYR A 238 9.73 -11.85 3.48
CA TYR A 238 10.83 -11.46 2.63
C TYR A 238 12.01 -12.42 2.74
N GLY A 239 12.63 -12.69 1.61
CA GLY A 239 13.85 -13.46 1.49
C GLY A 239 13.70 -14.98 1.33
N LYS A 240 12.47 -15.54 1.51
CA LYS A 240 12.23 -16.99 1.39
C LYS A 240 12.52 -17.57 -0.01
N ASP A 241 12.57 -16.73 -1.02
CA ASP A 241 12.83 -17.06 -2.42
C ASP A 241 14.18 -16.56 -2.93
N LEU A 242 15.03 -16.03 -2.04
CA LEU A 242 16.39 -15.62 -2.36
C LEU A 242 17.35 -16.80 -2.31
N ASP A 243 18.36 -16.79 -3.17
CA ASP A 243 19.42 -17.79 -3.20
C ASP A 243 20.32 -17.70 -1.96
N GLU A 244 20.59 -16.48 -1.51
CA GLU A 244 21.34 -16.21 -0.28
C GLU A 244 20.36 -16.02 0.89
N PRO A 245 20.57 -16.71 2.03
CA PRO A 245 19.67 -16.63 3.16
C PRO A 245 19.73 -15.24 3.81
N MET A 246 18.67 -14.46 3.62
CA MET A 246 18.44 -13.19 4.29
C MET A 246 16.94 -13.07 4.58
N ASP A 247 16.56 -12.96 5.83
CA ASP A 247 15.15 -12.69 6.18
C ASP A 247 14.85 -11.20 6.33
N PHE A 248 13.59 -10.88 6.60
CA PHE A 248 13.15 -9.49 6.75
C PHE A 248 13.85 -8.78 7.91
N ALA A 249 14.13 -9.47 9.03
CA ALA A 249 14.84 -8.88 10.18
C ALA A 249 16.28 -8.50 9.80
N ASP A 250 16.96 -9.32 9.02
CA ASP A 250 18.32 -9.03 8.53
C ASP A 250 18.32 -7.81 7.60
N LEU A 251 17.38 -7.74 6.65
CA LEU A 251 17.23 -6.58 5.76
C LEU A 251 16.93 -5.30 6.55
N LEU A 252 16.01 -5.37 7.51
CA LEU A 252 15.62 -4.24 8.34
C LEU A 252 16.81 -3.71 9.18
N LYS A 253 17.61 -4.64 9.74
CA LYS A 253 18.83 -4.30 10.46
C LYS A 253 19.84 -3.61 9.55
N ALA A 254 20.15 -4.20 8.40
CA ALA A 254 21.09 -3.62 7.44
C ALA A 254 20.65 -2.22 6.95
N ALA A 255 19.34 -2.02 6.74
CA ALA A 255 18.79 -0.73 6.38
C ALA A 255 18.92 0.31 7.53
N ALA A 256 18.74 -0.10 8.78
CA ALA A 256 18.89 0.77 9.95
C ALA A 256 20.35 1.18 10.19
N GLU A 257 21.32 0.37 9.77
CA GLU A 257 22.76 0.69 9.87
C GLU A 257 23.24 1.73 8.85
N LEU A 258 22.43 2.04 7.81
CA LEU A 258 22.75 3.09 6.85
C LEU A 258 22.90 4.45 7.55
N PRO A 259 23.87 5.29 7.13
CA PRO A 259 24.09 6.61 7.72
C PRO A 259 22.89 7.54 7.44
N GLY A 260 22.69 8.53 8.31
CA GLY A 260 21.64 9.54 8.20
C GLY A 260 20.62 9.48 9.33
N ASP A 261 19.81 10.53 9.42
CA ASP A 261 18.73 10.68 10.39
C ASP A 261 17.38 10.50 9.70
N PHE A 262 16.81 9.30 9.80
CA PHE A 262 15.55 8.89 9.15
C PHE A 262 14.85 7.83 9.95
N LEU A 263 13.56 7.61 9.67
CA LEU A 263 12.75 6.52 10.21
C LEU A 263 12.51 5.46 9.13
N LEU A 264 12.67 4.20 9.55
CA LEU A 264 12.25 3.03 8.78
C LEU A 264 10.93 2.52 9.31
N ARG A 265 9.97 2.38 8.41
CA ARG A 265 8.69 1.73 8.67
C ARG A 265 8.51 0.55 7.75
N PHE A 266 7.56 -0.28 8.07
CA PHE A 266 7.09 -1.33 7.17
C PHE A 266 5.59 -1.54 7.32
N MET A 267 4.97 -1.97 6.26
CA MET A 267 3.53 -2.20 6.22
C MET A 267 3.23 -3.58 5.66
N THR A 268 2.08 -4.12 6.07
CA THR A 268 1.54 -5.37 5.57
C THR A 268 2.33 -6.59 6.04
N SER A 269 2.02 -7.05 7.24
CA SER A 269 2.59 -8.24 7.84
C SER A 269 1.54 -9.33 8.03
N HIS A 270 2.00 -10.54 8.31
CA HIS A 270 1.14 -11.66 8.67
C HIS A 270 1.60 -12.24 10.01
N PRO A 271 0.69 -12.48 10.98
CA PRO A 271 1.07 -12.98 12.31
C PRO A 271 1.94 -14.23 12.31
N LYS A 272 1.74 -15.17 11.36
CA LYS A 272 2.55 -16.39 11.28
C LYS A 272 4.05 -16.12 11.10
N ASP A 273 4.41 -15.04 10.39
CA ASP A 273 5.79 -14.69 10.04
C ASP A 273 6.40 -13.64 11.00
N ALA A 274 5.63 -13.16 12.00
CA ALA A 274 6.13 -12.27 13.05
C ALA A 274 6.99 -13.07 14.05
N SER A 275 8.32 -12.94 13.94
CA SER A 275 9.30 -13.69 14.73
C SER A 275 9.88 -12.88 15.88
N GLN A 276 10.46 -13.55 16.89
CA GLN A 276 11.20 -12.88 17.98
C GLN A 276 12.40 -12.11 17.44
N LYS A 277 13.13 -12.69 16.48
CA LYS A 277 14.25 -12.01 15.79
C LYS A 277 13.84 -10.64 15.24
N LEU A 278 12.65 -10.55 14.63
CA LEU A 278 12.13 -9.27 14.11
C LEU A 278 11.84 -8.30 15.26
N PHE A 279 11.23 -8.74 16.35
CA PHE A 279 10.95 -7.88 17.49
C PHE A 279 12.24 -7.34 18.14
N ASP A 280 13.25 -8.21 18.31
CA ASP A 280 14.56 -7.84 18.86
C ASP A 280 15.28 -6.86 17.90
N THR A 281 15.18 -7.08 16.59
CA THR A 281 15.72 -6.17 15.58
C THR A 281 15.04 -4.80 15.64
N MET A 282 13.72 -4.76 15.78
CA MET A 282 13.00 -3.48 15.93
C MET A 282 13.43 -2.73 17.19
N ALA A 283 13.64 -3.44 18.28
CA ALA A 283 14.10 -2.85 19.56
C ALA A 283 15.56 -2.36 19.50
N SER A 284 16.38 -2.86 18.57
CA SER A 284 17.82 -2.61 18.52
C SER A 284 18.21 -1.24 17.95
N SER A 285 17.30 -0.54 17.28
CA SER A 285 17.64 0.73 16.63
C SER A 285 16.51 1.77 16.72
N PRO A 286 16.83 3.01 17.14
CA PRO A 286 15.85 4.10 17.18
C PRO A 286 15.39 4.56 15.79
N LYS A 287 16.09 4.15 14.73
CA LYS A 287 15.66 4.42 13.34
C LYS A 287 14.50 3.54 12.93
N ILE A 288 14.31 2.38 13.55
CA ILE A 288 13.16 1.52 13.27
C ILE A 288 11.96 2.02 14.08
N ALA A 289 10.94 2.45 13.36
CA ALA A 289 9.75 3.00 13.99
C ALA A 289 9.08 1.97 14.90
N PRO A 290 8.73 2.33 16.16
CA PRO A 290 8.07 1.43 17.10
C PRO A 290 6.58 1.28 16.75
N CYS A 291 6.27 0.87 15.52
CA CYS A 291 4.91 0.60 15.08
C CYS A 291 4.87 -0.70 14.29
N PHE A 292 3.87 -1.52 14.59
CA PHE A 292 3.68 -2.83 13.96
C PHE A 292 2.23 -2.99 13.52
N HIS A 293 2.03 -3.12 12.22
CA HIS A 293 0.73 -3.49 11.68
C HIS A 293 0.62 -5.02 11.65
N LEU A 294 -0.21 -5.60 12.53
CA LEU A 294 -0.34 -7.04 12.75
C LEU A 294 -1.80 -7.49 12.58
N PRO A 295 -2.27 -7.76 11.35
CA PRO A 295 -3.66 -8.09 11.05
C PRO A 295 -4.14 -9.37 11.71
N PHE A 296 -5.06 -9.30 12.69
CA PHE A 296 -5.65 -10.48 13.33
C PHE A 296 -6.88 -11.02 12.61
N GLN A 297 -7.62 -10.18 11.89
CA GLN A 297 -8.78 -10.44 11.05
C GLN A 297 -10.04 -10.88 11.80
N ALA A 298 -9.97 -11.84 12.74
CA ALA A 298 -11.06 -12.32 13.59
C ALA A 298 -10.51 -12.83 14.93
N GLY A 299 -11.30 -12.79 15.98
CA GLY A 299 -10.92 -13.23 17.33
C GLY A 299 -11.22 -14.68 17.65
N ASN A 300 -11.91 -15.41 16.76
CA ASN A 300 -12.34 -16.77 16.96
C ASN A 300 -11.56 -17.76 16.09
N ASP A 301 -11.13 -18.91 16.65
CA ASP A 301 -10.25 -19.88 15.99
C ASP A 301 -10.94 -20.58 14.81
N ARG A 302 -12.27 -20.86 14.90
CA ARG A 302 -13.02 -21.45 13.79
C ARG A 302 -13.08 -20.51 12.60
N ILE A 303 -13.31 -19.23 12.84
CA ILE A 303 -13.33 -18.20 11.80
C ILE A 303 -11.93 -17.99 11.21
N LEU A 304 -10.89 -17.94 12.03
CA LEU A 304 -9.50 -17.87 11.56
C LEU A 304 -9.15 -19.05 10.65
N LYS A 305 -9.56 -20.26 11.03
CA LYS A 305 -9.38 -21.47 10.21
C LYS A 305 -10.15 -21.37 8.88
N ALA A 306 -11.40 -20.90 8.92
CA ALA A 306 -12.21 -20.70 7.71
C ALA A 306 -11.62 -19.63 6.78
N MET A 307 -10.97 -18.61 7.34
CA MET A 307 -10.19 -17.59 6.63
C MET A 307 -8.83 -18.11 6.09
N ASN A 308 -8.46 -19.37 6.33
CA ASN A 308 -7.14 -19.95 6.04
C ASN A 308 -6.01 -19.20 6.76
N ARG A 309 -6.26 -18.77 8.02
CA ARG A 309 -5.21 -18.19 8.88
C ARG A 309 -4.56 -19.33 9.66
N VAL A 310 -3.21 -19.42 9.57
CA VAL A 310 -2.43 -20.52 10.14
C VAL A 310 -1.93 -20.21 11.56
N TYR A 311 -2.72 -19.49 12.33
CA TYR A 311 -2.54 -19.20 13.74
C TYR A 311 -3.92 -19.18 14.42
N ASP A 312 -3.93 -19.35 15.73
CA ASP A 312 -5.08 -19.24 16.60
C ASP A 312 -5.03 -17.98 17.46
N ARG A 313 -6.09 -17.71 18.20
CA ARG A 313 -6.21 -16.58 19.12
C ARG A 313 -5.06 -16.55 20.15
N ALA A 314 -4.77 -17.70 20.78
CA ALA A 314 -3.74 -17.79 21.80
C ALA A 314 -2.34 -17.46 21.27
N GLY A 315 -2.00 -17.99 20.09
CA GLY A 315 -0.75 -17.69 19.40
C GLY A 315 -0.63 -16.23 18.97
N TYR A 316 -1.75 -15.60 18.58
CA TYR A 316 -1.78 -14.16 18.28
C TYR A 316 -1.48 -13.32 19.53
N LEU A 317 -2.17 -13.59 20.64
CA LEU A 317 -1.98 -12.90 21.92
C LEU A 317 -0.56 -13.08 22.46
N ASP A 318 0.04 -14.28 22.32
CA ASP A 318 1.45 -14.52 22.65
C ASP A 318 2.39 -13.60 21.87
N LYS A 319 2.17 -13.44 20.57
CA LYS A 319 2.97 -12.53 19.73
C LYS A 319 2.84 -11.07 20.17
N VAL A 320 1.63 -10.61 20.48
CA VAL A 320 1.40 -9.26 21.01
C VAL A 320 2.14 -9.05 22.34
N ARG A 321 2.07 -10.03 23.25
CA ARG A 321 2.79 -9.97 24.53
C ARG A 321 4.29 -9.88 24.31
N ARG A 322 4.87 -10.74 23.49
CA ARG A 322 6.32 -10.76 23.19
C ARG A 322 6.77 -9.47 22.50
N LEU A 323 5.97 -8.94 21.58
CA LEU A 323 6.25 -7.66 20.92
C LEU A 323 6.29 -6.51 21.93
N ARG A 324 5.33 -6.45 22.87
CA ARG A 324 5.31 -5.45 23.95
C ARG A 324 6.42 -5.63 24.97
N GLN A 325 6.87 -6.86 25.21
CA GLN A 325 8.06 -7.11 26.04
C GLN A 325 9.33 -6.58 25.40
N ALA A 326 9.49 -6.74 24.08
CA ALA A 326 10.64 -6.23 23.36
C ALA A 326 10.58 -4.70 23.17
N ILE A 327 9.37 -4.15 22.95
CA ILE A 327 9.14 -2.72 22.68
C ILE A 327 7.93 -2.26 23.50
N PRO A 328 8.11 -1.78 24.74
CA PRO A 328 6.98 -1.45 25.64
C PRO A 328 5.98 -0.43 25.09
N ASP A 329 6.47 0.59 24.38
CA ASP A 329 5.65 1.66 23.79
C ASP A 329 5.28 1.41 22.33
N VAL A 330 5.32 0.14 21.86
CA VAL A 330 4.99 -0.18 20.48
C VAL A 330 3.54 0.18 20.16
N VAL A 331 3.36 0.86 19.04
CA VAL A 331 2.05 1.13 18.43
C VAL A 331 1.64 -0.08 17.61
N ILE A 332 0.55 -0.72 18.00
CA ILE A 332 0.02 -1.91 17.30
C ILE A 332 -1.27 -1.52 16.56
N THR A 333 -1.24 -1.67 15.25
CA THR A 333 -2.43 -1.53 14.40
C THR A 333 -2.81 -2.87 13.78
N SER A 334 -4.06 -3.02 13.37
CA SER A 334 -4.53 -4.28 12.81
C SER A 334 -5.67 -4.08 11.83
N ASP A 335 -5.97 -5.14 11.07
CA ASP A 335 -7.18 -5.28 10.27
C ASP A 335 -8.15 -6.25 10.94
N VAL A 336 -9.45 -6.00 10.81
CA VAL A 336 -10.52 -6.87 11.26
C VAL A 336 -11.66 -6.89 10.25
N ILE A 337 -12.17 -8.09 9.99
CA ILE A 337 -13.31 -8.33 9.09
C ILE A 337 -14.47 -8.84 9.94
N VAL A 338 -15.58 -8.13 9.93
CA VAL A 338 -16.83 -8.48 10.62
C VAL A 338 -17.79 -9.15 9.63
N GLY A 339 -18.52 -10.14 10.10
CA GLY A 339 -19.54 -10.83 9.32
C GLY A 339 -18.94 -11.68 8.21
N PHE A 340 -17.82 -12.36 8.49
CA PHE A 340 -17.30 -13.41 7.61
C PHE A 340 -18.34 -14.53 7.47
N PRO A 341 -18.49 -15.19 6.30
CA PRO A 341 -19.52 -16.19 6.07
C PRO A 341 -19.62 -17.23 7.19
N GLY A 342 -20.80 -17.31 7.81
CA GLY A 342 -21.09 -18.22 8.90
C GLY A 342 -20.52 -17.82 10.27
N GLU A 343 -20.02 -16.59 10.47
CA GLU A 343 -19.66 -16.08 11.79
C GLU A 343 -20.92 -15.93 12.67
N THR A 344 -20.90 -16.51 13.87
CA THR A 344 -22.01 -16.36 14.83
C THR A 344 -21.82 -15.12 15.72
N ALA A 345 -22.88 -14.73 16.43
CA ALA A 345 -22.80 -13.62 17.39
C ALA A 345 -21.79 -13.90 18.51
N GLU A 346 -21.72 -15.14 18.99
CA GLU A 346 -20.75 -15.55 20.03
C GLU A 346 -19.31 -15.46 19.52
N GLU A 347 -19.07 -15.82 18.28
CA GLU A 347 -17.75 -15.74 17.66
C GLU A 347 -17.33 -14.29 17.38
N PHE A 348 -18.30 -13.41 17.10
CA PHE A 348 -18.06 -11.98 17.07
C PHE A 348 -17.68 -11.43 18.47
N GLU A 349 -18.31 -11.93 19.56
CA GLU A 349 -17.89 -11.55 20.92
C GLU A 349 -16.44 -11.95 21.24
N ASP A 350 -15.94 -13.07 20.71
CA ASP A 350 -14.52 -13.41 20.79
C ASP A 350 -13.64 -12.35 20.13
N THR A 351 -14.08 -11.77 19.02
CA THR A 351 -13.40 -10.65 18.36
C THR A 351 -13.41 -9.41 19.24
N MET A 352 -14.52 -9.07 19.87
CA MET A 352 -14.63 -7.92 20.77
C MET A 352 -13.74 -8.08 22.03
N THR A 353 -13.74 -9.27 22.63
CA THR A 353 -12.88 -9.54 23.80
C THR A 353 -11.39 -9.51 23.46
N LEU A 354 -10.99 -9.92 22.23
CA LEU A 354 -9.61 -9.78 21.78
C LEU A 354 -9.21 -8.30 21.63
N ILE A 355 -10.11 -7.46 21.10
CA ILE A 355 -9.89 -6.01 21.00
C ILE A 355 -9.68 -5.39 22.38
N ASP A 356 -10.50 -5.79 23.37
CA ASP A 356 -10.39 -5.33 24.75
C ASP A 356 -9.08 -5.76 25.42
N GLU A 357 -8.61 -6.98 25.14
CA GLU A 357 -7.36 -7.52 25.69
C GLU A 357 -6.12 -6.88 25.06
N VAL A 358 -6.12 -6.76 23.72
CA VAL A 358 -4.98 -6.18 23.00
C VAL A 358 -4.96 -4.66 23.09
N ARG A 359 -6.11 -3.99 23.07
CA ARG A 359 -6.22 -2.53 23.04
C ARG A 359 -5.35 -1.94 21.93
N PHE A 360 -5.77 -2.14 20.70
CA PHE A 360 -5.08 -1.66 19.51
C PHE A 360 -4.99 -0.13 19.47
N ASP A 361 -3.96 0.40 18.87
CA ASP A 361 -3.79 1.84 18.68
C ASP A 361 -4.67 2.37 17.54
N ALA A 362 -4.91 1.54 16.53
CA ALA A 362 -5.92 1.76 15.50
C ALA A 362 -6.31 0.43 14.85
N LEU A 363 -7.56 0.34 14.40
CA LEU A 363 -8.06 -0.77 13.59
C LEU A 363 -8.54 -0.26 12.23
N PHE A 364 -8.18 -0.99 11.18
CA PHE A 364 -8.85 -0.89 9.89
C PHE A 364 -9.97 -1.93 9.88
N THR A 365 -11.19 -1.45 9.90
CA THR A 365 -12.39 -2.25 10.12
C THR A 365 -13.15 -2.42 8.82
N PHE A 366 -13.57 -3.66 8.51
CA PHE A 366 -14.26 -4.00 7.29
C PHE A 366 -15.45 -4.89 7.59
N ILE A 367 -16.56 -4.68 6.88
CA ILE A 367 -17.61 -5.70 6.74
C ILE A 367 -17.15 -6.62 5.60
N PHE A 368 -17.29 -7.94 5.79
CA PHE A 368 -16.97 -8.90 4.74
C PHE A 368 -17.69 -8.55 3.44
N SER A 369 -16.92 -8.50 2.37
CA SER A 369 -17.41 -8.31 1.00
C SER A 369 -16.79 -9.38 0.10
N PRO A 370 -17.59 -10.21 -0.57
CA PRO A 370 -17.09 -11.28 -1.42
C PRO A 370 -16.30 -10.70 -2.60
N ARG A 371 -15.15 -11.31 -2.90
CA ARG A 371 -14.32 -10.99 -4.07
C ARG A 371 -14.40 -12.10 -5.07
N GLU A 372 -14.85 -11.79 -6.28
CA GLU A 372 -14.95 -12.79 -7.34
C GLU A 372 -13.61 -13.50 -7.56
N GLY A 373 -13.65 -14.82 -7.72
CA GLY A 373 -12.45 -15.65 -7.85
C GLY A 373 -11.84 -16.14 -6.53
N THR A 374 -12.25 -15.62 -5.36
CA THR A 374 -11.77 -16.09 -4.06
C THR A 374 -12.61 -17.23 -3.51
N PRO A 375 -12.04 -18.14 -2.65
CA PRO A 375 -12.81 -19.20 -2.01
C PRO A 375 -13.98 -18.70 -1.17
N ALA A 376 -13.79 -17.60 -0.41
CA ALA A 376 -14.83 -17.06 0.46
C ALA A 376 -16.04 -16.50 -0.31
N ALA A 377 -15.86 -16.08 -1.56
CA ALA A 377 -16.96 -15.63 -2.41
C ALA A 377 -17.96 -16.75 -2.77
N LYS A 378 -17.55 -18.02 -2.57
CA LYS A 378 -18.37 -19.21 -2.84
C LYS A 378 -18.99 -19.79 -1.58
N MET A 379 -18.68 -19.24 -0.40
CA MET A 379 -19.24 -19.67 0.86
C MET A 379 -20.67 -19.17 1.00
N ASP A 380 -21.52 -19.97 1.63
CA ASP A 380 -22.87 -19.55 2.03
C ASP A 380 -22.75 -18.49 3.12
N ASP A 381 -23.44 -17.37 2.93
CA ASP A 381 -23.39 -16.21 3.82
C ASP A 381 -24.82 -15.90 4.35
N PRO A 382 -25.26 -16.62 5.38
CA PRO A 382 -26.60 -16.47 5.92
C PRO A 382 -26.79 -15.22 6.79
N ILE A 383 -25.72 -14.50 7.10
CA ILE A 383 -25.76 -13.38 8.06
C ILE A 383 -26.46 -12.17 7.43
N PRO A 384 -27.54 -11.66 8.04
CA PRO A 384 -28.23 -10.47 7.54
C PRO A 384 -27.31 -9.24 7.50
N LYS A 385 -27.45 -8.40 6.47
CA LYS A 385 -26.66 -7.16 6.35
C LYS A 385 -26.84 -6.23 7.55
N ALA A 386 -28.03 -6.17 8.13
CA ALA A 386 -28.32 -5.37 9.31
C ALA A 386 -27.53 -5.85 10.54
N GLU A 387 -27.39 -7.16 10.72
CA GLU A 387 -26.61 -7.76 11.81
C GLU A 387 -25.10 -7.44 11.64
N LYS A 388 -24.56 -7.63 10.44
CA LYS A 388 -23.17 -7.24 10.13
C LYS A 388 -22.91 -5.76 10.40
N ALA A 389 -23.87 -4.89 10.05
CA ALA A 389 -23.78 -3.46 10.29
C ALA A 389 -23.81 -3.12 11.80
N ALA A 390 -24.65 -3.83 12.58
CA ALA A 390 -24.72 -3.64 14.03
C ALA A 390 -23.41 -4.09 14.73
N HIS A 391 -22.86 -5.26 14.34
CA HIS A 391 -21.57 -5.73 14.82
C HIS A 391 -20.45 -4.75 14.47
N PHE A 392 -20.40 -4.29 13.23
CA PHE A 392 -19.43 -3.31 12.77
C PHE A 392 -19.48 -2.02 13.58
N GLN A 393 -20.67 -1.49 13.82
CA GLN A 393 -20.86 -0.26 14.60
C GLN A 393 -20.35 -0.41 16.03
N ARG A 394 -20.69 -1.51 16.71
CA ARG A 394 -20.20 -1.81 18.07
C ARG A 394 -18.67 -1.87 18.13
N LEU A 395 -18.06 -2.51 17.13
CA LEU A 395 -16.61 -2.62 17.04
C LEU A 395 -15.95 -1.26 16.86
N VAL A 396 -16.47 -0.42 15.95
CA VAL A 396 -15.96 0.93 15.69
C VAL A 396 -16.08 1.80 16.95
N GLU A 397 -17.23 1.79 17.62
CA GLU A 397 -17.44 2.55 18.86
C GLU A 397 -16.45 2.13 19.96
N ARG A 398 -16.21 0.83 20.12
CA ARG A 398 -15.25 0.34 21.10
C ARG A 398 -13.81 0.73 20.77
N GLN A 399 -13.41 0.62 19.52
CA GLN A 399 -12.08 1.02 19.08
C GLN A 399 -11.86 2.54 19.21
N ASP A 400 -12.88 3.35 18.93
CA ASP A 400 -12.83 4.79 19.11
C ASP A 400 -12.52 5.16 20.56
N GLN A 401 -13.20 4.52 21.54
CA GLN A 401 -12.93 4.71 22.97
C GLN A 401 -11.48 4.36 23.32
N ILE A 402 -10.98 3.19 22.84
CA ILE A 402 -9.60 2.76 23.08
C ILE A 402 -8.60 3.76 22.48
N SER A 403 -8.88 4.25 21.27
CA SER A 403 -8.01 5.21 20.58
C SER A 403 -7.95 6.55 21.34
N GLU A 404 -9.08 7.03 21.86
CA GLU A 404 -9.15 8.25 22.65
C GLU A 404 -8.36 8.12 23.96
N GLU A 405 -8.54 7.01 24.70
CA GLU A 405 -7.79 6.73 25.93
C GLU A 405 -6.27 6.66 25.67
N LYS A 406 -5.86 6.00 24.60
CA LYS A 406 -4.44 5.90 24.20
C LYS A 406 -3.86 7.25 23.78
N HIS A 407 -4.61 8.07 23.07
CA HIS A 407 -4.18 9.40 22.69
C HIS A 407 -4.09 10.33 23.89
N ALA A 408 -5.07 10.29 24.81
CA ALA A 408 -5.06 11.08 26.04
C ALA A 408 -3.80 10.80 26.90
N ALA A 409 -3.26 9.58 26.88
CA ALA A 409 -2.04 9.21 27.59
C ALA A 409 -0.76 9.92 27.08
N TYR A 410 -0.84 10.62 25.94
CA TYR A 410 0.26 11.46 25.42
C TYR A 410 0.26 12.87 25.97
N ILE A 411 -0.85 13.36 26.53
CA ILE A 411 -0.95 14.74 27.04
C ILE A 411 0.11 14.97 28.12
N GLY A 412 0.86 16.05 27.97
CA GLY A 412 1.96 16.44 28.85
C GLY A 412 3.31 15.81 28.51
N LYS A 413 3.37 14.81 27.61
CA LYS A 413 4.64 14.22 27.16
C LYS A 413 5.28 15.09 26.07
N THR A 414 6.62 15.10 26.03
CA THR A 414 7.40 15.60 24.91
C THR A 414 7.79 14.42 24.03
N VAL A 415 7.49 14.52 22.73
CA VAL A 415 7.71 13.45 21.75
C VAL A 415 8.44 14.02 20.55
N ARG A 416 9.53 13.37 20.13
CA ARG A 416 10.20 13.69 18.87
C ARG A 416 9.30 13.34 17.70
N CYS A 417 8.93 14.33 16.87
CA CYS A 417 8.03 14.17 15.75
C CYS A 417 8.70 14.62 14.45
N LEU A 418 8.40 13.96 13.34
CA LEU A 418 8.77 14.44 12.00
C LEU A 418 7.64 15.33 11.48
N VAL A 419 7.94 16.58 11.18
CA VAL A 419 7.00 17.49 10.50
C VAL A 419 6.91 17.08 9.04
N ASP A 420 5.75 16.54 8.62
CA ASP A 420 5.60 15.89 7.32
C ASP A 420 4.80 16.71 6.30
N GLY A 421 4.27 17.86 6.70
CA GLY A 421 3.52 18.73 5.80
C GLY A 421 2.64 19.74 6.53
N LYS A 422 1.62 20.21 5.84
CA LYS A 422 0.58 21.09 6.37
C LYS A 422 -0.78 20.73 5.80
N ASP A 423 -1.84 21.08 6.54
CA ASP A 423 -3.22 21.05 6.08
C ASP A 423 -3.92 22.39 6.44
N ASP A 424 -5.24 22.44 6.24
CA ASP A 424 -6.07 23.60 6.57
C ASP A 424 -6.07 24.00 8.07
N LYS A 425 -5.56 23.12 8.94
CA LYS A 425 -5.51 23.30 10.41
C LYS A 425 -4.10 23.61 10.95
N GLY A 426 -3.09 23.72 10.08
CA GLY A 426 -1.70 24.00 10.45
C GLY A 426 -0.71 22.95 10.00
N LEU A 427 0.46 22.91 10.65
CA LEU A 427 1.46 21.89 10.37
C LEU A 427 1.00 20.52 10.82
N THR A 428 1.34 19.51 10.04
CA THR A 428 1.19 18.10 10.39
C THR A 428 2.54 17.48 10.70
N ALA A 429 2.57 16.66 11.75
CA ALA A 429 3.75 15.89 12.10
C ALA A 429 3.35 14.46 12.47
N ARG A 430 4.36 13.58 12.52
CA ARG A 430 4.18 12.19 12.92
C ARG A 430 5.11 11.83 14.05
N THR A 431 4.53 11.20 15.09
CA THR A 431 5.36 10.54 16.09
C THR A 431 6.12 9.36 15.46
N PRO A 432 7.17 8.82 16.10
CA PRO A 432 7.82 7.58 15.65
C PRO A 432 6.80 6.42 15.47
N GLY A 433 5.79 6.32 16.36
CA GLY A 433 4.68 5.37 16.25
C GLY A 433 3.61 5.73 15.19
N ASN A 434 3.86 6.71 14.32
CA ASN A 434 2.99 7.16 13.22
C ASN A 434 1.67 7.84 13.63
N ARG A 435 1.55 8.35 14.85
CA ARG A 435 0.39 9.15 15.27
C ARG A 435 0.45 10.53 14.66
N LEU A 436 -0.69 11.01 14.15
CA LEU A 436 -0.81 12.38 13.64
C LEU A 436 -0.72 13.37 14.82
N VAL A 437 0.15 14.34 14.68
CA VAL A 437 0.26 15.51 15.58
C VAL A 437 0.01 16.77 14.77
N ARG A 438 -0.86 17.62 15.26
CA ARG A 438 -1.09 18.95 14.70
C ARG A 438 -0.37 19.97 15.57
N LEU A 439 0.38 20.85 14.94
CA LEU A 439 1.12 21.88 15.65
C LEU A 439 1.07 23.21 14.90
N THR A 440 1.25 24.28 15.65
CA THR A 440 1.47 25.62 15.09
C THR A 440 2.95 25.86 14.96
N GLY A 441 3.37 26.54 13.90
CA GLY A 441 4.80 26.81 13.69
C GLY A 441 5.07 27.35 12.30
N ASP A 442 6.33 27.59 12.01
CA ASP A 442 6.82 28.03 10.70
C ASP A 442 6.90 26.87 9.73
N GLU A 443 6.56 27.08 8.46
CA GLU A 443 6.63 26.06 7.41
C GLU A 443 8.06 25.54 7.17
N GLY A 444 9.07 26.28 7.55
CA GLY A 444 10.47 25.86 7.51
C GLY A 444 10.78 24.65 8.40
N LEU A 445 9.87 24.26 9.29
CA LEU A 445 9.97 23.02 10.07
C LEU A 445 9.63 21.75 9.24
N ILE A 446 9.01 21.87 8.08
CA ILE A 446 8.67 20.72 7.25
C ILE A 446 9.97 20.00 6.83
N GLY A 447 10.00 18.69 7.04
CA GLY A 447 11.18 17.85 6.81
C GLY A 447 12.13 17.75 8.01
N GLN A 448 11.83 18.41 9.13
CA GLN A 448 12.65 18.35 10.33
C GLN A 448 12.03 17.45 11.40
N PHE A 449 12.90 16.82 12.18
CA PHE A 449 12.51 16.21 13.45
C PHE A 449 12.52 17.30 14.53
N VAL A 450 11.38 17.44 15.22
CA VAL A 450 11.19 18.42 16.30
C VAL A 450 10.64 17.72 17.53
N ASP A 451 11.09 18.15 18.70
CA ASP A 451 10.48 17.77 19.95
C ASP A 451 9.18 18.57 20.15
N VAL A 452 8.07 17.86 20.36
CA VAL A 452 6.73 18.45 20.48
C VAL A 452 6.16 18.10 21.83
N LYS A 453 5.80 19.11 22.62
CA LYS A 453 5.04 18.95 23.85
C LYS A 453 3.57 18.78 23.49
N ILE A 454 2.99 17.62 23.82
CA ILE A 454 1.61 17.31 23.54
C ILE A 454 0.70 18.03 24.53
N THR A 455 -0.17 18.89 24.04
CA THR A 455 -1.09 19.73 24.84
C THR A 455 -2.54 19.27 24.77
N GLY A 456 -2.90 18.46 23.79
CA GLY A 456 -4.26 17.96 23.61
C GLY A 456 -4.32 16.70 22.76
N ALA A 457 -5.45 16.02 22.83
CA ALA A 457 -5.71 14.79 22.10
C ALA A 457 -7.19 14.63 21.79
N ASN A 458 -7.46 13.93 20.69
CA ASN A 458 -8.77 13.38 20.35
C ASN A 458 -8.58 11.97 19.74
N LYS A 459 -9.66 11.30 19.36
CA LYS A 459 -9.58 9.93 18.82
C LYS A 459 -8.78 9.80 17.51
N TRP A 460 -8.50 10.90 16.80
CA TRP A 460 -7.85 10.88 15.48
C TRP A 460 -6.43 11.46 15.48
N SER A 461 -6.16 12.39 16.40
CA SER A 461 -4.92 13.15 16.38
C SER A 461 -4.55 13.69 17.76
N LEU A 462 -3.29 14.00 17.90
CA LEU A 462 -2.71 14.77 18.99
C LEU A 462 -2.59 16.24 18.57
N SER A 463 -2.50 17.14 19.52
CA SER A 463 -2.15 18.55 19.34
C SER A 463 -0.95 18.88 20.20
N GLY A 464 -0.06 19.74 19.76
CA GLY A 464 1.13 20.08 20.51
C GLY A 464 1.81 21.36 20.02
N GLU A 465 2.85 21.73 20.73
CA GLU A 465 3.70 22.88 20.48
C GLU A 465 5.17 22.44 20.44
N PRO A 466 6.01 23.03 19.58
CA PRO A 466 7.45 22.81 19.66
C PRO A 466 7.96 23.07 21.07
N ALA A 467 8.77 22.13 21.59
CA ALA A 467 9.28 22.20 22.99
C ALA A 467 10.51 23.07 23.12
#